data_136af6ff47ac12bc544f538e563d4dec
#
_entry.id   136af6ff47ac12bc544f538e563d4dec
#
_cell.length_a   1.000
_cell.length_b   1.000
_cell.length_c   1.000
_cell.angle_alpha   90.00
_cell.angle_beta   90.00
_cell.angle_gamma   90.00
#
_symmetry.space_group_name_H-M   'P 1'
#
loop_
_entity.id
_entity.type
_entity.pdbx_description
1 polymer ?
#
loop_
_entity_poly.entity_id
_entity_poly.type
_entity_poly.pdbx_seq_one_letter_code
_entity_poly.pdbx_strand_id
1 'polypeptide(L)'
;MVLENILLSLASVQWTDVGTVLLMFVIFLLISDHLRNRKPRNYPPGPTPLPFIGNAFNLDAKQPHIHLTKMSDRYGNIFSLRLGSLNTVVVNTYSMVKKTLIDHANIFTGRPTNDVLKRIIKCQGVTFNNGYSWKQRRRFTLSTLKYFGVGKRSLEVIIMEEYKFLHQTIMETNEVDKHYADWDPSSPRDFIDCYLTEIQKRKDDLEAGFHEEGLQYAVLDLFVAGTETTSTTLLWAFVYMMKYPEIQEKVQQEIDKVVGRSRRPNIDDRPSMPYTDAVIHEVQRMGNVVPLSVPRVTNEDSILEGYHIPKGTQIIPNLTSVLFDQTKWKTPYSFDPQNFLNAQGKFEKPEAFIPFSAGKRSCPGESLARMELFLFFTSFLQSVTLSPPGRKQTSLDFKFGMTLSPKPFKISFTPR
;
A
#
# COMPACT_ATOMS: atom_id res chain seq x y z
N MET A 1 6.85 -43.45 48.95
CA MET A 1 8.13 -43.95 48.36
C MET A 1 8.51 -43.30 47.03
N VAL A 2 7.70 -43.40 45.92
CA VAL A 2 8.08 -42.77 44.64
C VAL A 2 7.99 -41.24 44.68
N LEU A 3 6.95 -40.68 45.30
CA LEU A 3 6.80 -39.23 45.48
C LEU A 3 7.83 -38.64 46.44
N GLU A 4 8.19 -39.36 47.51
CA GLU A 4 9.21 -38.94 48.48
C GLU A 4 10.60 -38.95 47.84
N ASN A 5 10.93 -39.93 46.99
CA ASN A 5 12.19 -39.97 46.25
C ASN A 5 12.29 -38.85 45.22
N ILE A 6 11.18 -38.45 44.59
CA ILE A 6 11.14 -37.30 43.69
C ILE A 6 11.34 -35.99 44.44
N LEU A 7 10.68 -35.84 45.60
CA LEU A 7 10.82 -34.65 46.47
C LEU A 7 12.24 -34.54 47.04
N LEU A 8 12.83 -35.65 47.48
CA LEU A 8 14.23 -35.68 47.97
C LEU A 8 15.24 -35.38 46.84
N SER A 9 15.00 -35.86 45.60
CA SER A 9 15.79 -35.55 44.45
C SER A 9 15.70 -34.08 44.05
N LEU A 10 14.50 -33.47 44.15
CA LEU A 10 14.32 -32.02 43.92
C LEU A 10 14.94 -31.16 45.03
N ALA A 11 14.95 -31.63 46.28
CA ALA A 11 15.58 -30.93 47.39
C ALA A 11 17.11 -30.95 47.41
N SER A 12 17.73 -31.91 46.66
CA SER A 12 19.18 -32.01 46.51
C SER A 12 19.76 -31.15 45.37
N VAL A 13 18.91 -30.50 44.55
CA VAL A 13 19.35 -29.60 43.49
C VAL A 13 19.88 -28.31 44.10
N GLN A 14 21.18 -28.08 44.01
CA GLN A 14 21.78 -26.83 44.47
C GLN A 14 21.45 -25.70 43.49
N TRP A 15 21.26 -24.48 44.02
CA TRP A 15 21.02 -23.28 43.19
C TRP A 15 22.09 -23.05 42.11
N THR A 16 23.33 -23.48 42.36
CA THR A 16 24.44 -23.49 41.40
C THR A 16 24.16 -24.39 40.20
N ASP A 17 23.53 -25.55 40.41
CA ASP A 17 23.21 -26.48 39.33
C ASP A 17 22.08 -25.95 38.47
N VAL A 18 21.05 -25.37 39.10
CA VAL A 18 19.96 -24.69 38.38
C VAL A 18 20.48 -23.51 37.57
N GLY A 19 21.37 -22.69 38.16
CA GLY A 19 22.00 -21.58 37.46
C GLY A 19 22.84 -22.03 36.26
N THR A 20 23.59 -23.10 36.41
CA THR A 20 24.41 -23.67 35.34
C THR A 20 23.54 -24.23 34.19
N VAL A 21 22.47 -24.95 34.50
CA VAL A 21 21.51 -25.46 33.52
C VAL A 21 20.84 -24.32 32.77
N LEU A 22 20.38 -23.28 33.46
CA LEU A 22 19.81 -22.08 32.85
C LEU A 22 20.81 -21.38 31.94
N LEU A 23 22.05 -21.23 32.39
CA LEU A 23 23.10 -20.61 31.56
C LEU A 23 23.37 -21.42 30.28
N MET A 24 23.52 -22.74 30.40
CA MET A 24 23.69 -23.62 29.23
C MET A 24 22.50 -23.54 28.30
N PHE A 25 21.27 -23.49 28.82
CA PHE A 25 20.07 -23.33 28.03
C PHE A 25 20.04 -21.99 27.27
N VAL A 26 20.41 -20.89 27.94
CA VAL A 26 20.52 -19.56 27.29
C VAL A 26 21.59 -19.59 26.21
N ILE A 27 22.76 -20.15 26.46
CA ILE A 27 23.84 -20.30 25.46
C ILE A 27 23.35 -21.14 24.29
N PHE A 28 22.66 -22.25 24.54
CA PHE A 28 22.07 -23.09 23.49
C PHE A 28 21.07 -22.31 22.63
N LEU A 29 20.18 -21.52 23.25
CA LEU A 29 19.23 -20.67 22.55
C LEU A 29 19.93 -19.62 21.69
N LEU A 30 20.97 -18.96 22.20
CA LEU A 30 21.75 -17.95 21.45
C LEU A 30 22.49 -18.58 20.26
N ILE A 31 23.12 -19.73 20.45
CA ILE A 31 23.79 -20.47 19.38
C ILE A 31 22.76 -20.93 18.34
N SER A 32 21.63 -21.46 18.77
CA SER A 32 20.55 -21.90 17.91
C SER A 32 19.99 -20.75 17.05
N ASP A 33 19.73 -19.57 17.68
CA ASP A 33 19.31 -18.36 16.94
C ASP A 33 20.36 -17.91 15.94
N HIS A 34 21.63 -17.90 16.33
CA HIS A 34 22.75 -17.52 15.45
C HIS A 34 22.86 -18.45 14.24
N LEU A 35 22.85 -19.78 14.47
CA LEU A 35 22.96 -20.77 13.40
C LEU A 35 21.77 -20.73 12.45
N ARG A 36 20.54 -20.62 12.99
CA ARG A 36 19.30 -20.55 12.22
C ARG A 36 19.22 -19.32 11.34
N ASN A 37 19.77 -18.19 11.79
CA ASN A 37 19.69 -16.91 11.11
C ASN A 37 21.00 -16.50 10.42
N ARG A 38 21.90 -17.47 10.16
CA ARG A 38 23.16 -17.22 9.49
C ARG A 38 22.92 -16.70 8.08
N LYS A 39 23.48 -15.53 7.78
CA LYS A 39 23.36 -14.91 6.46
C LYS A 39 24.26 -15.60 5.44
N PRO A 40 23.84 -15.77 4.18
CA PRO A 40 24.69 -16.28 3.11
C PRO A 40 25.84 -15.31 2.80
N ARG A 41 26.84 -15.78 2.08
CA ARG A 41 27.89 -14.90 1.55
C ARG A 41 27.26 -13.87 0.60
N ASN A 42 27.80 -12.67 0.59
CA ASN A 42 27.32 -11.55 -0.22
C ASN A 42 25.83 -11.17 0.04
N TYR A 43 25.37 -11.36 1.27
CA TYR A 43 24.05 -10.84 1.67
C TYR A 43 24.12 -9.32 1.84
N PRO A 44 23.04 -8.54 1.55
CA PRO A 44 23.04 -7.08 1.71
C PRO A 44 23.50 -6.64 3.10
N PRO A 45 24.31 -5.55 3.20
CA PRO A 45 24.75 -5.00 4.48
C PRO A 45 23.57 -4.56 5.33
N GLY A 46 23.81 -4.30 6.61
CA GLY A 46 22.78 -3.82 7.52
C GLY A 46 23.23 -3.81 8.97
N PRO A 47 22.43 -3.28 9.88
CA PRO A 47 22.75 -3.26 11.29
C PRO A 47 22.82 -4.68 11.88
N THR A 48 23.66 -4.87 12.88
CA THR A 48 23.77 -6.14 13.60
C THR A 48 22.46 -6.43 14.34
N PRO A 49 21.78 -7.56 14.07
CA PRO A 49 20.55 -7.91 14.74
C PRO A 49 20.79 -8.41 16.16
N LEU A 50 19.92 -8.06 17.09
CA LEU A 50 19.88 -8.66 18.42
C LEU A 50 19.33 -10.10 18.34
N PRO A 51 19.75 -11.00 19.24
CA PRO A 51 19.18 -12.35 19.32
C PRO A 51 17.66 -12.31 19.44
N PHE A 52 16.96 -13.21 18.76
CA PHE A 52 15.49 -13.39 18.68
C PHE A 52 14.70 -12.18 18.14
N ILE A 53 15.00 -10.97 18.59
CA ILE A 53 14.24 -9.74 18.30
C ILE A 53 14.69 -9.13 16.95
N GLY A 54 15.95 -9.36 16.58
CA GLY A 54 16.52 -8.76 15.37
C GLY A 54 16.76 -7.26 15.52
N ASN A 55 16.33 -6.48 14.53
CA ASN A 55 16.51 -5.03 14.45
C ASN A 55 15.24 -4.25 14.85
N ALA A 56 14.27 -4.86 15.53
CA ALA A 56 13.01 -4.21 15.86
C ALA A 56 13.20 -2.89 16.64
N PHE A 57 14.14 -2.86 17.58
CA PHE A 57 14.47 -1.64 18.35
C PHE A 57 15.28 -0.60 17.58
N ASN A 58 15.84 -0.97 16.42
CA ASN A 58 16.56 -0.03 15.56
C ASN A 58 15.61 0.78 14.65
N LEU A 59 14.30 0.49 14.66
CA LEU A 59 13.33 1.17 13.80
C LEU A 59 12.53 2.20 14.60
N ASP A 60 12.37 3.38 14.04
CA ASP A 60 11.40 4.34 14.56
C ASP A 60 9.99 3.89 14.16
N ALA A 61 9.23 3.37 15.13
CA ALA A 61 7.88 2.87 14.91
C ALA A 61 6.89 3.97 14.49
N LYS A 62 7.16 5.25 14.77
CA LYS A 62 6.28 6.37 14.40
C LYS A 62 6.46 6.79 12.95
N GLN A 63 7.68 6.65 12.42
CA GLN A 63 8.02 7.07 11.04
C GLN A 63 9.04 6.13 10.39
N PRO A 64 8.73 4.83 10.28
CA PRO A 64 9.67 3.83 9.79
C PRO A 64 10.12 4.11 8.36
N HIS A 65 9.27 4.67 7.51
CA HIS A 65 9.59 5.01 6.13
C HIS A 65 10.69 6.09 6.01
N ILE A 66 10.67 7.10 6.88
CA ILE A 66 11.73 8.12 6.95
C ILE A 66 13.01 7.49 7.49
N HIS A 67 12.90 6.70 8.54
CA HIS A 67 14.05 6.04 9.15
C HIS A 67 14.76 5.11 8.16
N LEU A 68 14.00 4.26 7.44
CA LEU A 68 14.54 3.36 6.42
C LEU A 68 15.19 4.12 5.25
N THR A 69 14.66 5.27 4.88
CA THR A 69 15.30 6.14 3.88
C THR A 69 16.65 6.67 4.38
N LYS A 70 16.72 7.15 5.62
CA LYS A 70 17.99 7.61 6.23
C LYS A 70 19.00 6.48 6.41
N MET A 71 18.56 5.27 6.67
CA MET A 71 19.47 4.12 6.78
C MET A 71 20.20 3.83 5.46
N SER A 72 19.63 4.18 4.32
CA SER A 72 20.31 4.02 3.04
C SER A 72 21.57 4.86 2.89
N ASP A 73 21.68 5.99 3.61
CA ASP A 73 22.90 6.82 3.62
C ASP A 73 24.09 6.06 4.21
N ARG A 74 23.83 5.13 5.15
CA ARG A 74 24.86 4.35 5.83
C ARG A 74 25.12 3.01 5.19
N TYR A 75 24.06 2.31 4.75
CA TYR A 75 24.17 0.92 4.31
C TYR A 75 24.04 0.74 2.79
N GLY A 76 23.77 1.83 2.06
CA GLY A 76 23.51 1.80 0.62
C GLY A 76 22.03 1.57 0.28
N ASN A 77 21.74 1.63 -1.03
CA ASN A 77 20.36 1.58 -1.54
C ASN A 77 19.69 0.20 -1.38
N ILE A 78 20.46 -0.84 -1.11
CA ILE A 78 19.99 -2.19 -0.81
C ILE A 78 20.61 -2.61 0.50
N PHE A 79 19.83 -2.78 1.53
CA PHE A 79 20.32 -3.20 2.84
C PHE A 79 19.36 -4.17 3.51
N SER A 80 19.86 -4.89 4.50
CA SER A 80 19.12 -5.93 5.19
C SER A 80 18.81 -5.59 6.65
N LEU A 81 17.63 -6.02 7.07
CA LEU A 81 17.18 -6.01 8.46
C LEU A 81 16.72 -7.42 8.84
N ARG A 82 16.72 -7.73 10.14
CA ARG A 82 16.03 -8.86 10.70
C ARG A 82 14.91 -8.36 11.61
N LEU A 83 13.67 -8.70 11.29
CA LEU A 83 12.50 -8.32 12.08
C LEU A 83 11.94 -9.58 12.76
N GLY A 84 12.35 -9.82 14.01
CA GLY A 84 12.14 -11.12 14.66
C GLY A 84 12.84 -12.24 13.91
N SER A 85 12.10 -13.19 13.36
CA SER A 85 12.59 -14.30 12.53
C SER A 85 12.61 -13.98 11.03
N LEU A 86 12.10 -12.81 10.59
CA LEU A 86 11.99 -12.46 9.18
C LEU A 86 13.23 -11.74 8.68
N ASN A 87 13.93 -12.35 7.74
CA ASN A 87 14.98 -11.68 6.98
C ASN A 87 14.33 -10.75 5.96
N THR A 88 14.65 -9.47 6.05
CA THR A 88 14.06 -8.41 5.25
C THR A 88 15.15 -7.64 4.51
N VAL A 89 14.94 -7.37 3.24
CA VAL A 89 15.79 -6.49 2.43
C VAL A 89 14.97 -5.26 2.05
N VAL A 90 15.52 -4.09 2.33
CA VAL A 90 14.94 -2.80 1.95
C VAL A 90 15.60 -2.33 0.68
N VAL A 91 14.77 -1.90 -0.27
CA VAL A 91 15.22 -1.41 -1.58
C VAL A 91 14.83 0.05 -1.71
N ASN A 92 15.82 0.91 -1.91
CA ASN A 92 15.68 2.36 -2.02
C ASN A 92 16.02 2.84 -3.42
N THR A 93 15.67 4.09 -3.73
CA THR A 93 15.82 4.78 -5.02
C THR A 93 14.97 4.20 -6.15
N TYR A 94 14.63 5.07 -7.10
CA TYR A 94 13.85 4.66 -8.28
C TYR A 94 14.52 3.54 -9.06
N SER A 95 15.83 3.65 -9.31
CA SER A 95 16.58 2.65 -10.07
C SER A 95 16.50 1.26 -9.48
N MET A 96 16.73 1.13 -8.16
CA MET A 96 16.73 -0.17 -7.49
C MET A 96 15.31 -0.74 -7.34
N VAL A 97 14.32 0.10 -7.05
CA VAL A 97 12.92 -0.31 -6.99
C VAL A 97 12.42 -0.77 -8.37
N LYS A 98 12.75 -0.04 -9.45
CA LYS A 98 12.45 -0.44 -10.83
C LYS A 98 13.06 -1.79 -11.17
N LYS A 99 14.37 -1.96 -10.91
CA LYS A 99 15.07 -3.21 -11.14
C LYS A 99 14.43 -4.39 -10.40
N THR A 100 14.05 -4.18 -9.15
CA THR A 100 13.42 -5.22 -8.32
C THR A 100 11.99 -5.55 -8.80
N LEU A 101 11.16 -4.55 -9.03
CA LEU A 101 9.73 -4.77 -9.26
C LEU A 101 9.36 -4.97 -10.73
N ILE A 102 10.17 -4.48 -11.67
CA ILE A 102 9.90 -4.53 -13.11
C ILE A 102 10.84 -5.53 -13.78
N ASP A 103 12.16 -5.32 -13.67
CA ASP A 103 13.11 -6.13 -14.42
C ASP A 103 13.19 -7.57 -13.87
N HIS A 104 13.12 -7.74 -12.55
CA HIS A 104 13.07 -9.04 -11.87
C HIS A 104 11.68 -9.40 -11.35
N ALA A 105 10.61 -8.93 -12.02
CA ALA A 105 9.23 -9.03 -11.57
C ALA A 105 8.76 -10.46 -11.22
N ASN A 106 9.30 -11.49 -11.84
CA ASN A 106 8.93 -12.89 -11.56
C ASN A 106 9.38 -13.34 -10.17
N ILE A 107 10.60 -12.92 -9.77
CA ILE A 107 11.24 -13.33 -8.53
C ILE A 107 10.58 -12.66 -7.33
N PHE A 108 10.28 -11.36 -7.45
CA PHE A 108 9.80 -10.51 -6.36
C PHE A 108 8.28 -10.33 -6.35
N THR A 109 7.50 -11.38 -6.70
CA THR A 109 6.02 -11.33 -6.71
C THR A 109 5.37 -11.97 -5.50
N GLY A 110 6.08 -12.74 -4.70
CA GLY A 110 5.53 -13.36 -3.49
C GLY A 110 4.99 -12.33 -2.49
N ARG A 111 4.05 -12.75 -1.66
CA ARG A 111 3.55 -12.01 -0.50
C ARG A 111 3.87 -12.76 0.78
N PRO A 112 4.17 -12.06 1.88
CA PRO A 112 4.34 -12.71 3.17
C PRO A 112 3.10 -13.53 3.54
N THR A 113 3.31 -14.76 4.02
CA THR A 113 2.26 -15.67 4.45
C THR A 113 2.58 -16.22 5.83
N ASN A 114 2.88 -15.34 6.79
CA ASN A 114 3.08 -15.75 8.17
C ASN A 114 1.75 -16.17 8.83
N ASP A 115 1.83 -16.93 9.92
CA ASP A 115 0.65 -17.49 10.57
C ASP A 115 -0.32 -16.44 11.10
N VAL A 116 0.17 -15.25 11.47
CA VAL A 116 -0.68 -14.12 11.89
C VAL A 116 -1.51 -13.62 10.70
N LEU A 117 -0.88 -13.36 9.55
CA LEU A 117 -1.59 -12.94 8.36
C LEU A 117 -2.59 -14.01 7.87
N LYS A 118 -2.19 -15.30 7.92
CA LYS A 118 -3.10 -16.40 7.57
C LYS A 118 -4.33 -16.44 8.48
N ARG A 119 -4.19 -16.16 9.78
CA ARG A 119 -5.31 -16.14 10.72
C ARG A 119 -6.25 -14.95 10.50
N ILE A 120 -5.72 -13.77 10.17
CA ILE A 120 -6.50 -12.54 10.04
C ILE A 120 -7.16 -12.44 8.66
N ILE A 121 -6.40 -12.61 7.58
CA ILE A 121 -6.85 -12.37 6.20
C ILE A 121 -6.91 -13.64 5.36
N LYS A 122 -6.67 -14.82 5.94
CA LYS A 122 -6.64 -16.15 5.32
C LYS A 122 -5.81 -16.25 4.01
N CYS A 123 -5.25 -15.14 3.52
CA CYS A 123 -4.49 -15.03 2.27
C CYS A 123 -5.28 -15.53 1.04
N GLN A 124 -6.60 -15.37 1.04
CA GLN A 124 -7.51 -15.86 0.01
C GLN A 124 -7.91 -14.80 -1.03
N GLY A 125 -7.70 -13.52 -0.74
CA GLY A 125 -8.07 -12.41 -1.64
C GLY A 125 -7.10 -12.24 -2.83
N VAL A 126 -7.05 -11.02 -3.36
CA VAL A 126 -6.18 -10.62 -4.48
C VAL A 126 -4.84 -10.07 -3.98
N THR A 127 -4.82 -9.46 -2.79
CA THR A 127 -3.67 -8.73 -2.26
C THR A 127 -2.59 -9.65 -1.69
N PHE A 128 -2.95 -10.57 -0.78
CA PHE A 128 -2.01 -11.42 -0.04
C PHE A 128 -1.95 -12.87 -0.52
N ASN A 129 -2.64 -13.21 -1.59
CA ASN A 129 -2.59 -14.54 -2.20
C ASN A 129 -1.32 -14.70 -3.07
N ASN A 130 -0.89 -15.96 -3.28
CA ASN A 130 0.32 -16.33 -4.01
C ASN A 130 0.05 -17.40 -5.08
N GLY A 131 1.07 -17.68 -5.92
CA GLY A 131 1.09 -18.79 -6.85
C GLY A 131 0.07 -18.70 -7.98
N TYR A 132 -0.45 -19.84 -8.40
CA TYR A 132 -1.40 -19.98 -9.50
C TYR A 132 -2.73 -19.31 -9.18
N SER A 133 -3.29 -19.58 -8.01
CA SER A 133 -4.54 -18.98 -7.55
C SER A 133 -4.50 -17.43 -7.58
N TRP A 134 -3.42 -16.83 -7.12
CA TRP A 134 -3.24 -15.38 -7.25
C TRP A 134 -3.24 -14.91 -8.71
N LYS A 135 -2.54 -15.61 -9.62
CA LYS A 135 -2.47 -15.23 -11.04
C LYS A 135 -3.86 -15.23 -11.67
N GLN A 136 -4.66 -16.27 -11.38
CA GLN A 136 -6.02 -16.41 -11.90
C GLN A 136 -6.95 -15.32 -11.36
N ARG A 137 -6.98 -15.13 -10.03
CA ARG A 137 -7.83 -14.11 -9.40
C ARG A 137 -7.44 -12.70 -9.82
N ARG A 138 -6.15 -12.39 -9.90
CA ARG A 138 -5.71 -11.07 -10.37
C ARG A 138 -6.12 -10.81 -11.81
N ARG A 139 -5.94 -11.80 -12.71
CA ARG A 139 -6.39 -11.70 -14.10
C ARG A 139 -7.89 -11.46 -14.17
N PHE A 140 -8.66 -12.25 -13.45
CA PHE A 140 -10.10 -12.09 -13.34
C PHE A 140 -10.48 -10.70 -12.83
N THR A 141 -9.93 -10.26 -11.69
CA THR A 141 -10.22 -8.94 -11.11
C THR A 141 -9.97 -7.82 -12.11
N LEU A 142 -8.80 -7.80 -12.76
CA LEU A 142 -8.47 -6.76 -13.74
C LEU A 142 -9.40 -6.77 -14.95
N SER A 143 -9.79 -7.95 -15.46
CA SER A 143 -10.72 -8.06 -16.60
C SER A 143 -12.13 -7.62 -16.20
N THR A 144 -12.61 -8.00 -15.02
CA THR A 144 -13.93 -7.65 -14.51
C THR A 144 -14.06 -6.17 -14.20
N LEU A 145 -13.06 -5.58 -13.54
CA LEU A 145 -13.04 -4.12 -13.33
C LEU A 145 -13.06 -3.36 -14.66
N LYS A 146 -12.31 -3.84 -15.67
CA LYS A 146 -12.34 -3.25 -17.00
C LYS A 146 -13.69 -3.45 -17.71
N TYR A 147 -14.34 -4.59 -17.53
CA TYR A 147 -15.68 -4.87 -18.08
C TYR A 147 -16.70 -3.88 -17.51
N PHE A 148 -16.70 -3.62 -16.21
CA PHE A 148 -17.56 -2.62 -15.57
C PHE A 148 -17.11 -1.17 -15.75
N GLY A 149 -16.17 -0.91 -16.65
CA GLY A 149 -15.85 0.44 -17.11
C GLY A 149 -14.77 1.16 -16.32
N VAL A 150 -14.02 0.47 -15.43
CA VAL A 150 -12.85 1.10 -14.79
C VAL A 150 -11.88 1.61 -15.85
N GLY A 151 -11.62 2.92 -15.82
CA GLY A 151 -10.86 3.63 -16.85
C GLY A 151 -11.66 4.06 -18.08
N LYS A 152 -13.00 3.91 -18.09
CA LYS A 152 -13.92 4.38 -19.14
C LYS A 152 -14.88 5.43 -18.61
N ARG A 153 -15.41 6.28 -19.51
CA ARG A 153 -16.42 7.31 -19.18
C ARG A 153 -17.68 6.77 -18.47
N SER A 154 -18.12 5.56 -18.81
CA SER A 154 -19.32 4.97 -18.22
C SER A 154 -19.28 4.85 -16.69
N LEU A 155 -18.08 4.77 -16.09
CA LEU A 155 -17.94 4.70 -14.65
C LEU A 155 -18.11 6.06 -13.95
N GLU A 156 -17.93 7.16 -14.67
CA GLU A 156 -18.06 8.51 -14.11
C GLU A 156 -19.44 8.75 -13.48
N VAL A 157 -20.51 8.32 -14.15
CA VAL A 157 -21.89 8.44 -13.66
C VAL A 157 -22.02 7.72 -12.32
N ILE A 158 -21.51 6.50 -12.23
CA ILE A 158 -21.55 5.68 -11.02
C ILE A 158 -20.76 6.36 -9.88
N ILE A 159 -19.54 6.83 -10.17
CA ILE A 159 -18.72 7.55 -9.17
C ILE A 159 -19.45 8.78 -8.63
N MET A 160 -20.11 9.54 -9.50
CA MET A 160 -20.84 10.75 -9.10
C MET A 160 -22.17 10.43 -8.39
N GLU A 161 -22.77 9.28 -8.63
CA GLU A 161 -23.94 8.79 -7.91
C GLU A 161 -23.55 8.22 -6.54
N GLU A 162 -22.49 7.44 -6.43
CA GLU A 162 -21.97 6.91 -5.18
C GLU A 162 -21.59 8.03 -4.20
N TYR A 163 -21.14 9.17 -4.69
CA TYR A 163 -20.94 10.36 -3.87
C TYR A 163 -22.21 10.77 -3.10
N LYS A 164 -23.39 10.49 -3.66
CA LYS A 164 -24.68 10.79 -3.01
C LYS A 164 -25.09 9.70 -2.01
N PHE A 165 -24.70 8.44 -2.24
CA PHE A 165 -25.20 7.27 -1.52
C PHE A 165 -24.23 6.70 -0.47
N LEU A 166 -22.97 7.16 -0.42
CA LEU A 166 -21.94 6.65 0.50
C LEU A 166 -22.38 6.66 1.98
N HIS A 167 -23.36 7.50 2.32
CA HIS A 167 -23.91 7.60 3.66
C HIS A 167 -24.99 6.53 3.99
N GLN A 168 -25.64 5.94 2.99
CA GLN A 168 -26.73 4.99 3.20
C GLN A 168 -26.31 3.51 3.18
N THR A 169 -25.28 3.14 2.42
CA THR A 169 -24.96 1.74 2.08
C THR A 169 -24.13 1.00 3.14
N ILE A 170 -23.50 1.71 4.09
CA ILE A 170 -22.64 1.09 5.13
C ILE A 170 -23.43 0.21 6.13
N MET A 171 -24.75 0.24 6.10
CA MET A 171 -25.62 -0.40 7.11
C MET A 171 -26.29 -1.71 6.68
N GLU A 172 -26.09 -2.23 5.49
CA GLU A 172 -26.73 -3.47 5.02
C GLU A 172 -25.73 -4.59 4.69
N THR A 173 -25.55 -5.52 5.63
CA THR A 173 -24.47 -6.51 5.69
C THR A 173 -24.78 -7.90 5.10
N ASN A 174 -25.66 -8.09 4.12
CA ASN A 174 -25.95 -9.42 3.53
C ASN A 174 -26.04 -9.41 1.99
N GLU A 175 -25.10 -8.77 1.31
CA GLU A 175 -25.15 -8.64 -0.15
C GLU A 175 -24.87 -9.95 -0.90
N VAL A 176 -23.99 -10.81 -0.40
CA VAL A 176 -23.62 -12.06 -1.08
C VAL A 176 -24.81 -13.03 -1.14
N ASP A 177 -25.55 -13.18 -0.05
CA ASP A 177 -26.73 -14.07 0.00
C ASP A 177 -27.87 -13.56 -0.91
N LYS A 178 -28.04 -12.24 -1.01
CA LYS A 178 -29.00 -11.63 -1.94
C LYS A 178 -28.64 -11.91 -3.40
N HIS A 179 -27.34 -11.88 -3.75
CA HIS A 179 -26.89 -12.17 -5.11
C HIS A 179 -27.17 -13.60 -5.56
N TYR A 180 -27.06 -14.58 -4.66
CA TYR A 180 -27.41 -15.97 -4.99
C TYR A 180 -28.89 -16.17 -5.31
N ALA A 181 -29.77 -15.40 -4.68
CA ALA A 181 -31.21 -15.57 -4.83
C ALA A 181 -31.73 -15.19 -6.24
N ASP A 182 -31.10 -14.24 -6.90
CA ASP A 182 -31.52 -13.68 -8.19
C ASP A 182 -30.39 -13.61 -9.23
N TRP A 183 -29.34 -14.43 -9.03
CA TRP A 183 -28.19 -14.47 -9.92
C TRP A 183 -28.50 -15.04 -11.30
N ASP A 184 -28.20 -14.26 -12.34
CA ASP A 184 -28.26 -14.67 -13.75
C ASP A 184 -26.86 -14.63 -14.38
N PRO A 185 -26.27 -15.81 -14.68
CA PRO A 185 -24.95 -15.87 -15.32
C PRO A 185 -24.84 -15.18 -16.68
N SER A 186 -25.97 -14.97 -17.36
CA SER A 186 -26.03 -14.34 -18.69
C SER A 186 -26.00 -12.82 -18.62
N SER A 187 -26.37 -12.23 -17.46
CA SER A 187 -26.46 -10.80 -17.25
C SER A 187 -25.87 -10.37 -15.90
N PRO A 188 -24.54 -10.44 -15.73
CA PRO A 188 -23.89 -10.10 -14.47
C PRO A 188 -24.02 -8.58 -14.20
N ARG A 189 -24.53 -8.24 -13.02
CA ARG A 189 -24.75 -6.87 -12.56
C ARG A 189 -23.47 -6.21 -12.06
N ASP A 190 -22.60 -6.99 -11.41
CA ASP A 190 -21.43 -6.50 -10.71
C ASP A 190 -20.29 -7.54 -10.60
N PHE A 191 -19.28 -7.21 -9.78
CA PHE A 191 -18.13 -8.07 -9.52
C PHE A 191 -18.53 -9.39 -8.86
N ILE A 192 -19.55 -9.39 -7.98
CA ILE A 192 -19.99 -10.57 -7.25
C ILE A 192 -20.59 -11.56 -8.23
N ASP A 193 -21.54 -11.14 -9.08
CA ASP A 193 -22.17 -11.97 -10.11
C ASP A 193 -21.13 -12.58 -11.08
N CYS A 194 -20.15 -11.77 -11.50
CA CYS A 194 -19.04 -12.28 -12.32
C CYS A 194 -18.21 -13.35 -11.60
N TYR A 195 -17.97 -13.17 -10.30
CA TYR A 195 -17.18 -14.11 -9.51
C TYR A 195 -17.93 -15.40 -9.28
N LEU A 196 -19.24 -15.36 -9.00
CA LEU A 196 -20.12 -16.54 -8.91
C LEU A 196 -20.11 -17.33 -10.21
N THR A 197 -20.19 -16.63 -11.35
CA THR A 197 -20.07 -17.25 -12.68
C THR A 197 -18.70 -17.94 -12.87
N GLU A 198 -17.61 -17.34 -12.37
CA GLU A 198 -16.28 -17.92 -12.48
C GLU A 198 -16.10 -19.14 -11.55
N ILE A 199 -16.71 -19.15 -10.34
CA ILE A 199 -16.76 -20.33 -9.48
C ILE A 199 -17.38 -21.50 -10.26
N GLN A 200 -18.53 -21.30 -10.91
CA GLN A 200 -19.22 -22.33 -11.65
C GLN A 200 -18.42 -22.83 -12.86
N LYS A 201 -17.78 -21.92 -13.61
CA LYS A 201 -16.94 -22.26 -14.77
C LYS A 201 -15.70 -23.06 -14.40
N ARG A 202 -15.15 -22.83 -13.20
CA ARG A 202 -13.89 -23.43 -12.74
C ARG A 202 -14.05 -24.45 -11.62
N LYS A 203 -15.22 -25.05 -11.49
CA LYS A 203 -15.49 -26.07 -10.46
C LYS A 203 -14.49 -27.23 -10.46
N ASP A 204 -13.91 -27.56 -11.63
CA ASP A 204 -12.94 -28.62 -11.81
C ASP A 204 -11.48 -28.16 -11.66
N ASP A 205 -11.23 -26.86 -11.57
CA ASP A 205 -9.90 -26.24 -11.35
C ASP A 205 -9.79 -25.66 -9.94
N LEU A 206 -9.73 -26.55 -8.94
CA LEU A 206 -9.65 -26.17 -7.52
C LEU A 206 -8.41 -25.34 -7.20
N GLU A 207 -7.31 -25.51 -7.95
CA GLU A 207 -6.07 -24.75 -7.74
C GLU A 207 -6.21 -23.26 -8.13
N ALA A 208 -7.13 -22.93 -9.03
CA ALA A 208 -7.44 -21.54 -9.36
C ALA A 208 -8.01 -20.76 -8.18
N GLY A 209 -8.59 -21.48 -7.21
CA GLY A 209 -9.02 -20.94 -5.92
C GLY A 209 -10.30 -20.11 -5.99
N PHE A 210 -11.14 -20.27 -7.01
CA PHE A 210 -12.45 -19.62 -7.06
C PHE A 210 -13.44 -20.42 -6.21
N HIS A 211 -13.82 -19.88 -5.07
CA HIS A 211 -14.80 -20.41 -4.12
C HIS A 211 -15.37 -19.25 -3.28
N GLU A 212 -16.46 -19.49 -2.56
CA GLU A 212 -17.19 -18.47 -1.81
C GLU A 212 -16.33 -17.68 -0.81
N GLU A 213 -15.53 -18.38 0.00
CA GLU A 213 -14.60 -17.71 0.91
C GLU A 213 -13.60 -16.81 0.16
N GLY A 214 -13.15 -17.27 -1.02
CA GLY A 214 -12.30 -16.48 -1.91
C GLY A 214 -12.99 -15.23 -2.46
N LEU A 215 -14.29 -15.29 -2.73
CA LEU A 215 -15.11 -14.14 -3.11
C LEU A 215 -15.17 -13.11 -1.98
N GLN A 216 -15.51 -13.55 -0.76
CA GLN A 216 -15.57 -12.65 0.41
C GLN A 216 -14.27 -11.89 0.61
N TYR A 217 -13.11 -12.56 0.57
CA TYR A 217 -11.82 -11.90 0.71
C TYR A 217 -11.43 -11.03 -0.49
N ALA A 218 -11.87 -11.38 -1.70
CA ALA A 218 -11.63 -10.53 -2.87
C ALA A 218 -12.44 -9.22 -2.78
N VAL A 219 -13.70 -9.29 -2.39
CA VAL A 219 -14.56 -8.11 -2.16
C VAL A 219 -14.00 -7.26 -1.02
N LEU A 220 -13.63 -7.88 0.11
CA LEU A 220 -13.01 -7.17 1.24
C LEU A 220 -11.71 -6.45 0.83
N ASP A 221 -10.83 -7.12 0.08
CA ASP A 221 -9.60 -6.52 -0.42
C ASP A 221 -9.87 -5.28 -1.29
N LEU A 222 -10.84 -5.37 -2.21
CA LEU A 222 -11.19 -4.26 -3.09
C LEU A 222 -11.81 -3.10 -2.31
N PHE A 223 -12.71 -3.39 -1.39
CA PHE A 223 -13.39 -2.39 -0.59
C PHE A 223 -12.43 -1.64 0.34
N VAL A 224 -11.62 -2.36 1.12
CA VAL A 224 -10.66 -1.75 2.05
C VAL A 224 -9.60 -0.95 1.28
N ALA A 225 -9.04 -1.52 0.20
CA ALA A 225 -8.00 -0.85 -0.57
C ALA A 225 -8.54 0.40 -1.28
N GLY A 226 -9.72 0.34 -1.88
CA GLY A 226 -10.32 1.46 -2.61
C GLY A 226 -10.75 2.61 -1.71
N THR A 227 -11.41 2.29 -0.60
CA THR A 227 -11.93 3.31 0.32
C THR A 227 -10.82 4.04 1.09
N GLU A 228 -9.95 3.31 1.76
CA GLU A 228 -8.94 3.88 2.65
C GLU A 228 -7.91 4.73 1.90
N THR A 229 -7.41 4.25 0.75
CA THR A 229 -6.34 4.96 0.04
C THR A 229 -6.81 6.21 -0.67
N THR A 230 -7.99 6.16 -1.32
CA THR A 230 -8.57 7.31 -2.04
C THR A 230 -8.99 8.39 -1.06
N SER A 231 -9.70 8.03 0.02
CA SER A 231 -10.11 9.00 1.04
C SER A 231 -8.91 9.67 1.73
N THR A 232 -7.88 8.89 2.09
CA THR A 232 -6.65 9.45 2.68
C THR A 232 -5.94 10.41 1.73
N THR A 233 -5.92 10.10 0.42
CA THR A 233 -5.34 11.01 -0.60
C THR A 233 -6.13 12.31 -0.69
N LEU A 234 -7.47 12.26 -0.66
CA LEU A 234 -8.31 13.46 -0.64
C LEU A 234 -8.15 14.27 0.65
N LEU A 235 -7.98 13.63 1.80
CA LEU A 235 -7.67 14.33 3.05
C LEU A 235 -6.34 15.08 2.95
N TRP A 236 -5.30 14.49 2.35
CA TRP A 236 -4.05 15.18 2.05
C TRP A 236 -4.26 16.34 1.08
N ALA A 237 -5.08 16.14 0.03
CA ALA A 237 -5.41 17.22 -0.90
C ALA A 237 -6.01 18.42 -0.17
N PHE A 238 -6.96 18.20 0.74
CA PHE A 238 -7.59 19.28 1.51
C PHE A 238 -6.57 19.98 2.44
N VAL A 239 -5.70 19.22 3.10
CA VAL A 239 -4.62 19.77 3.94
C VAL A 239 -3.68 20.64 3.12
N TYR A 240 -3.26 20.19 1.93
CA TYR A 240 -2.39 20.98 1.05
C TYR A 240 -3.09 22.23 0.51
N MET A 241 -4.35 22.14 0.12
CA MET A 241 -5.10 23.30 -0.37
C MET A 241 -5.29 24.38 0.73
N MET A 242 -5.51 23.96 1.98
CA MET A 242 -5.55 24.90 3.09
C MET A 242 -4.18 25.52 3.42
N LYS A 243 -3.10 24.76 3.23
CA LYS A 243 -1.74 25.22 3.53
C LYS A 243 -1.17 26.14 2.46
N TYR A 244 -1.59 25.95 1.20
CA TYR A 244 -1.11 26.67 0.02
C TYR A 244 -2.30 27.30 -0.72
N PRO A 245 -2.90 28.35 -0.15
CA PRO A 245 -4.11 28.98 -0.72
C PRO A 245 -3.87 29.55 -2.13
N GLU A 246 -2.63 29.98 -2.43
CA GLU A 246 -2.25 30.46 -3.77
C GLU A 246 -2.29 29.34 -4.83
N ILE A 247 -2.02 28.11 -4.44
CA ILE A 247 -2.15 26.94 -5.32
C ILE A 247 -3.62 26.58 -5.50
N GLN A 248 -4.40 26.63 -4.42
CA GLN A 248 -5.84 26.42 -4.48
C GLN A 248 -6.51 27.43 -5.42
N GLU A 249 -6.15 28.70 -5.32
CA GLU A 249 -6.70 29.75 -6.19
C GLU A 249 -6.40 29.48 -7.67
N LYS A 250 -5.17 29.09 -8.02
CA LYS A 250 -4.83 28.74 -9.40
C LYS A 250 -5.61 27.53 -9.91
N VAL A 251 -5.84 26.51 -9.09
CA VAL A 251 -6.69 25.37 -9.43
C VAL A 251 -8.10 25.85 -9.70
N GLN A 252 -8.65 26.71 -8.83
CA GLN A 252 -10.01 27.24 -8.98
C GLN A 252 -10.14 28.11 -10.24
N GLN A 253 -9.14 28.90 -10.59
CA GLN A 253 -9.12 29.68 -11.84
C GLN A 253 -9.10 28.76 -13.07
N GLU A 254 -8.35 27.66 -13.05
CA GLU A 254 -8.34 26.68 -14.15
C GLU A 254 -9.70 25.98 -14.28
N ILE A 255 -10.33 25.60 -13.15
CA ILE A 255 -11.67 25.03 -13.12
C ILE A 255 -12.70 26.02 -13.70
N ASP A 256 -12.68 27.26 -13.27
CA ASP A 256 -13.62 28.31 -13.76
C ASP A 256 -13.47 28.56 -15.28
N LYS A 257 -12.23 28.50 -15.76
CA LYS A 257 -11.92 28.67 -17.19
C LYS A 257 -12.38 27.51 -18.06
N VAL A 258 -12.21 26.25 -17.62
CA VAL A 258 -12.44 25.06 -18.44
C VAL A 258 -13.84 24.52 -18.25
N VAL A 259 -14.32 24.46 -17.03
CA VAL A 259 -15.62 23.87 -16.65
C VAL A 259 -16.69 24.93 -16.44
N GLY A 260 -16.31 26.04 -15.85
CA GLY A 260 -17.24 27.08 -15.39
C GLY A 260 -17.99 26.65 -14.13
N ARG A 261 -19.12 27.32 -13.85
CA ARG A 261 -19.93 27.08 -12.65
C ARG A 261 -21.31 26.48 -12.96
N SER A 262 -21.68 26.36 -14.23
CA SER A 262 -23.00 25.90 -14.68
C SER A 262 -23.12 24.39 -14.81
N ARG A 263 -22.02 23.68 -14.96
CA ARG A 263 -21.99 22.22 -15.06
C ARG A 263 -20.96 21.62 -14.09
N ARG A 264 -21.06 20.35 -13.82
CA ARG A 264 -20.06 19.61 -13.05
C ARG A 264 -18.84 19.26 -13.92
N PRO A 265 -17.64 19.12 -13.31
CA PRO A 265 -16.49 18.55 -13.99
C PRO A 265 -16.76 17.14 -14.47
N ASN A 266 -16.16 16.76 -15.59
CA ASN A 266 -16.14 15.41 -16.11
C ASN A 266 -14.71 14.98 -16.48
N ILE A 267 -14.50 13.71 -16.75
CA ILE A 267 -13.15 13.19 -17.00
C ILE A 267 -12.49 13.74 -18.25
N ASP A 268 -13.28 14.19 -19.23
CA ASP A 268 -12.76 14.79 -20.48
C ASP A 268 -12.23 16.20 -20.28
N ASP A 269 -12.56 16.85 -19.20
CA ASP A 269 -11.99 18.15 -18.85
C ASP A 269 -10.51 18.05 -18.48
N ARG A 270 -10.09 16.87 -17.96
CA ARG A 270 -8.76 16.65 -17.42
C ARG A 270 -7.61 17.00 -18.39
N PRO A 271 -7.62 16.64 -19.68
CA PRO A 271 -6.57 17.04 -20.61
C PRO A 271 -6.42 18.56 -20.79
N SER A 272 -7.49 19.32 -20.51
CA SER A 272 -7.53 20.78 -20.57
C SER A 272 -7.20 21.45 -19.24
N MET A 273 -6.89 20.68 -18.18
CA MET A 273 -6.62 21.13 -16.83
C MET A 273 -5.23 20.65 -16.34
N PRO A 274 -4.12 20.98 -17.04
CA PRO A 274 -2.79 20.47 -16.74
C PRO A 274 -2.27 20.88 -15.36
N TYR A 275 -2.61 22.07 -14.87
CA TYR A 275 -2.20 22.54 -13.56
C TYR A 275 -2.92 21.77 -12.44
N THR A 276 -4.22 21.59 -12.57
CA THR A 276 -5.02 20.79 -11.62
C THR A 276 -4.55 19.34 -11.58
N ASP A 277 -4.25 18.75 -12.75
CA ASP A 277 -3.70 17.39 -12.83
C ASP A 277 -2.32 17.31 -12.16
N ALA A 278 -1.46 18.31 -12.35
CA ALA A 278 -0.18 18.43 -11.67
C ALA A 278 -0.32 18.53 -10.15
N VAL A 279 -1.29 19.33 -9.65
CA VAL A 279 -1.58 19.44 -8.22
C VAL A 279 -2.02 18.11 -7.63
N ILE A 280 -2.93 17.39 -8.29
CA ILE A 280 -3.39 16.06 -7.83
C ILE A 280 -2.21 15.07 -7.75
N HIS A 281 -1.31 15.08 -8.73
CA HIS A 281 -0.13 14.22 -8.72
C HIS A 281 0.86 14.61 -7.63
N GLU A 282 1.04 15.91 -7.38
CA GLU A 282 1.91 16.39 -6.31
C GLU A 282 1.35 16.06 -4.92
N VAL A 283 0.02 16.11 -4.75
CA VAL A 283 -0.65 15.58 -3.54
C VAL A 283 -0.33 14.11 -3.33
N GLN A 284 -0.41 13.29 -4.37
CA GLN A 284 -0.09 11.86 -4.26
C GLN A 284 1.40 11.62 -3.96
N ARG A 285 2.30 12.42 -4.54
CA ARG A 285 3.74 12.34 -4.28
C ARG A 285 4.06 12.68 -2.83
N MET A 286 3.65 13.86 -2.38
CA MET A 286 3.95 14.38 -1.04
C MET A 286 3.15 13.69 0.06
N GLY A 287 1.89 13.33 -0.21
CA GLY A 287 1.05 12.58 0.72
C GLY A 287 1.55 11.15 0.95
N ASN A 288 2.22 10.57 -0.07
CA ASN A 288 2.94 9.29 0.03
C ASN A 288 2.16 8.23 0.84
N VAL A 289 0.89 8.03 0.46
CA VAL A 289 -0.11 7.31 1.27
C VAL A 289 0.29 5.87 1.61
N VAL A 290 1.06 5.20 0.75
CA VAL A 290 1.59 3.84 1.00
C VAL A 290 3.12 3.84 0.92
N PRO A 291 3.81 4.44 1.90
CA PRO A 291 5.22 4.82 1.83
C PRO A 291 6.21 3.66 1.68
N LEU A 292 5.87 2.49 2.18
CA LEU A 292 6.71 1.28 2.13
C LEU A 292 6.15 0.23 1.15
N SER A 293 5.19 0.62 0.29
CA SER A 293 4.49 -0.34 -0.57
C SER A 293 3.86 -1.49 0.25
N VAL A 294 3.33 -2.50 -0.42
CA VAL A 294 2.96 -3.77 0.24
C VAL A 294 4.16 -4.70 0.12
N PRO A 295 4.72 -5.24 1.22
CA PRO A 295 5.90 -6.08 1.19
C PRO A 295 5.80 -7.24 0.19
N ARG A 296 6.95 -7.62 -0.37
CA ARG A 296 7.10 -8.76 -1.30
C ARG A 296 7.86 -9.88 -0.60
N VAL A 297 7.87 -11.05 -1.21
CA VAL A 297 8.75 -12.16 -0.83
C VAL A 297 9.36 -12.74 -2.09
N THR A 298 10.63 -13.14 -2.01
CA THR A 298 11.31 -13.81 -3.12
C THR A 298 10.77 -15.23 -3.31
N ASN A 299 10.44 -15.58 -4.55
CA ASN A 299 9.93 -16.91 -4.90
C ASN A 299 11.05 -17.95 -5.09
N GLU A 300 12.26 -17.47 -5.36
CA GLU A 300 13.46 -18.28 -5.60
C GLU A 300 14.69 -17.51 -5.16
N ASP A 301 15.84 -18.17 -5.09
CA ASP A 301 17.13 -17.54 -4.85
C ASP A 301 17.47 -16.58 -6.00
N SER A 302 18.03 -15.43 -5.67
CA SER A 302 18.31 -14.39 -6.67
C SER A 302 19.58 -13.62 -6.34
N ILE A 303 20.13 -12.99 -7.38
CA ILE A 303 21.21 -12.00 -7.24
C ILE A 303 20.66 -10.64 -7.64
N LEU A 304 20.71 -9.68 -6.72
CA LEU A 304 20.33 -8.29 -6.96
C LEU A 304 21.54 -7.40 -6.67
N GLU A 305 22.07 -6.73 -7.69
CA GLU A 305 23.28 -5.86 -7.58
C GLU A 305 24.47 -6.57 -6.90
N GLY A 306 24.72 -7.83 -7.23
CA GLY A 306 25.80 -8.64 -6.65
C GLY A 306 25.47 -9.23 -5.28
N TYR A 307 24.37 -8.85 -4.65
CA TYR A 307 23.94 -9.42 -3.38
C TYR A 307 23.12 -10.70 -3.61
N HIS A 308 23.45 -11.75 -2.87
CA HIS A 308 22.67 -12.98 -2.85
C HIS A 308 21.46 -12.84 -1.94
N ILE A 309 20.26 -12.97 -2.49
CA ILE A 309 18.98 -12.86 -1.78
C ILE A 309 18.27 -14.21 -1.84
N PRO A 310 18.23 -14.96 -0.73
CA PRO A 310 17.60 -16.28 -0.68
C PRO A 310 16.09 -16.21 -0.92
N LYS A 311 15.53 -17.31 -1.41
CA LYS A 311 14.10 -17.56 -1.43
C LYS A 311 13.48 -17.33 -0.05
N GLY A 312 12.27 -16.76 -0.02
CA GLY A 312 11.56 -16.46 1.23
C GLY A 312 12.01 -15.16 1.92
N THR A 313 13.01 -14.44 1.38
CA THR A 313 13.40 -13.14 1.90
C THR A 313 12.30 -12.11 1.65
N GLN A 314 11.90 -11.39 2.71
CA GLN A 314 10.97 -10.29 2.58
C GLN A 314 11.67 -9.09 1.93
N ILE A 315 10.99 -8.44 0.99
CA ILE A 315 11.46 -7.25 0.30
C ILE A 315 10.51 -6.10 0.61
N ILE A 316 11.05 -4.98 1.05
CA ILE A 316 10.33 -3.72 1.26
C ILE A 316 10.78 -2.73 0.19
N PRO A 317 9.96 -2.48 -0.85
CA PRO A 317 10.18 -1.39 -1.78
C PRO A 317 9.85 -0.07 -1.06
N ASN A 318 10.87 0.73 -0.74
CA ASN A 318 10.68 1.99 -0.05
C ASN A 318 10.26 3.08 -1.04
N LEU A 319 8.95 3.28 -1.21
CA LEU A 319 8.43 4.30 -2.14
C LEU A 319 8.74 5.72 -1.66
N THR A 320 8.93 5.93 -0.36
CA THR A 320 9.38 7.23 0.16
C THR A 320 10.70 7.65 -0.46
N SER A 321 11.67 6.73 -0.52
CA SER A 321 12.96 7.01 -1.12
C SER A 321 12.88 7.34 -2.62
N VAL A 322 11.83 6.87 -3.30
CA VAL A 322 11.58 7.13 -4.73
C VAL A 322 10.87 8.47 -4.94
N LEU A 323 9.80 8.70 -4.16
CA LEU A 323 8.95 9.90 -4.31
C LEU A 323 9.65 11.18 -3.77
N PHE A 324 10.72 11.02 -3.00
CA PHE A 324 11.54 12.12 -2.46
C PHE A 324 13.00 12.07 -2.96
N ASP A 325 13.28 11.30 -4.02
CA ASP A 325 14.61 11.16 -4.61
C ASP A 325 15.10 12.50 -5.21
N GLN A 326 16.13 13.08 -4.62
CA GLN A 326 16.74 14.37 -5.05
C GLN A 326 17.28 14.30 -6.49
N THR A 327 17.58 13.13 -7.03
CA THR A 327 18.06 12.94 -8.41
C THR A 327 16.93 12.91 -9.43
N LYS A 328 15.67 12.80 -8.97
CA LYS A 328 14.48 12.63 -9.82
C LYS A 328 13.50 13.79 -9.72
N TRP A 329 13.49 14.52 -8.61
CA TRP A 329 12.54 15.58 -8.35
C TRP A 329 13.24 16.94 -8.23
N LYS A 330 12.71 17.96 -8.89
CA LYS A 330 13.27 19.32 -8.83
C LYS A 330 13.20 19.90 -7.41
N THR A 331 12.07 19.69 -6.75
CA THR A 331 11.77 20.17 -5.40
C THR A 331 11.29 19.00 -4.52
N PRO A 332 12.18 18.05 -4.16
CA PRO A 332 11.78 16.77 -3.56
C PRO A 332 11.02 16.93 -2.23
N TYR A 333 11.34 17.95 -1.43
CA TYR A 333 10.77 18.14 -0.09
C TYR A 333 9.76 19.30 0.02
N SER A 334 9.45 19.95 -1.10
CA SER A 334 8.46 21.04 -1.17
C SER A 334 7.24 20.59 -1.97
N PHE A 335 6.06 21.05 -1.58
CA PHE A 335 4.85 20.85 -2.36
C PHE A 335 4.86 21.83 -3.53
N ASP A 336 5.22 21.34 -4.69
CA ASP A 336 5.39 22.16 -5.90
C ASP A 336 4.84 21.43 -7.14
N PRO A 337 3.67 21.83 -7.65
CA PRO A 337 3.10 21.27 -8.87
C PRO A 337 4.01 21.35 -10.11
N GLN A 338 5.04 22.21 -10.10
CA GLN A 338 6.02 22.31 -11.20
C GLN A 338 6.82 21.01 -11.39
N ASN A 339 6.83 20.10 -10.41
CA ASN A 339 7.39 18.76 -10.56
C ASN A 339 6.70 17.95 -11.66
N PHE A 340 5.47 18.34 -12.06
CA PHE A 340 4.64 17.64 -13.05
C PHE A 340 4.29 18.51 -14.26
N LEU A 341 4.95 19.65 -14.42
CA LEU A 341 4.76 20.52 -15.57
C LEU A 341 6.06 20.70 -16.35
N ASN A 342 5.96 20.62 -17.68
CA ASN A 342 7.07 20.95 -18.56
C ASN A 342 7.19 22.48 -18.77
N ALA A 343 8.20 22.90 -19.54
CA ALA A 343 8.47 24.31 -19.79
C ALA A 343 7.31 25.06 -20.50
N GLN A 344 6.41 24.31 -21.16
CA GLN A 344 5.23 24.85 -21.86
C GLN A 344 3.96 24.83 -20.97
N GLY A 345 4.11 24.48 -19.68
CA GLY A 345 2.99 24.37 -18.72
C GLY A 345 2.07 23.17 -18.99
N LYS A 346 2.46 22.21 -19.83
CA LYS A 346 1.71 20.98 -20.04
C LYS A 346 2.06 19.94 -18.98
N PHE A 347 1.08 19.12 -18.64
CA PHE A 347 1.28 18.03 -17.71
C PHE A 347 2.26 16.99 -18.27
N GLU A 348 3.25 16.62 -17.47
CA GLU A 348 4.24 15.60 -17.76
C GLU A 348 4.50 14.74 -16.52
N LYS A 349 4.24 13.44 -16.62
CA LYS A 349 4.42 12.50 -15.52
C LYS A 349 5.85 11.97 -15.49
N PRO A 350 6.68 12.28 -14.47
CA PRO A 350 8.01 11.69 -14.33
C PRO A 350 7.97 10.17 -14.16
N GLU A 351 8.96 9.44 -14.68
CA GLU A 351 9.06 7.98 -14.52
C GLU A 351 9.11 7.54 -13.05
N ALA A 352 9.74 8.34 -12.18
CA ALA A 352 9.84 8.07 -10.75
C ALA A 352 8.51 8.23 -9.99
N PHE A 353 7.44 8.70 -10.65
CA PHE A 353 6.13 8.79 -10.04
C PHE A 353 5.42 7.43 -10.02
N ILE A 354 5.68 6.64 -8.99
CA ILE A 354 5.14 5.29 -8.79
C ILE A 354 4.38 5.10 -7.47
N PRO A 355 3.47 6.00 -7.07
CA PRO A 355 2.73 5.85 -5.81
C PRO A 355 1.84 4.60 -5.77
N PHE A 356 1.47 4.07 -6.94
CA PHE A 356 0.71 2.83 -7.10
C PHE A 356 1.60 1.58 -7.18
N SER A 357 2.90 1.69 -6.80
CA SER A 357 3.91 0.66 -6.99
C SER A 357 4.10 0.30 -8.48
N ALA A 358 4.82 -0.77 -8.76
CA ALA A 358 5.15 -1.17 -10.12
C ALA A 358 5.18 -2.70 -10.28
N GLY A 359 5.30 -3.15 -11.54
CA GLY A 359 5.45 -4.56 -11.92
C GLY A 359 4.17 -5.37 -11.73
N LYS A 360 4.31 -6.68 -11.60
CA LYS A 360 3.18 -7.64 -11.59
C LYS A 360 2.19 -7.46 -10.44
N ARG A 361 2.61 -6.78 -9.39
CA ARG A 361 1.79 -6.45 -8.21
C ARG A 361 1.47 -4.95 -8.11
N SER A 362 1.56 -4.18 -9.18
CA SER A 362 1.06 -2.81 -9.22
C SER A 362 -0.41 -2.74 -8.82
N CYS A 363 -0.87 -1.60 -8.38
CA CYS A 363 -2.25 -1.40 -7.94
C CYS A 363 -3.25 -1.75 -9.06
N PRO A 364 -4.24 -2.63 -8.81
CA PRO A 364 -5.28 -2.93 -9.80
C PRO A 364 -6.28 -1.78 -9.97
N GLY A 365 -6.44 -0.93 -8.95
CA GLY A 365 -7.36 0.20 -8.93
C GLY A 365 -6.77 1.54 -9.37
N GLU A 366 -5.54 1.59 -9.93
CA GLU A 366 -4.88 2.86 -10.31
C GLU A 366 -5.75 3.72 -11.23
N SER A 367 -6.37 3.13 -12.25
CA SER A 367 -7.22 3.88 -13.18
C SER A 367 -8.46 4.44 -12.50
N LEU A 368 -9.09 3.66 -11.61
CA LEU A 368 -10.25 4.10 -10.83
C LEU A 368 -9.87 5.24 -9.89
N ALA A 369 -8.83 5.06 -9.08
CA ALA A 369 -8.38 6.07 -8.14
C ALA A 369 -8.02 7.41 -8.83
N ARG A 370 -7.42 7.37 -10.02
CA ARG A 370 -7.11 8.58 -10.81
C ARG A 370 -8.36 9.31 -11.28
N MET A 371 -9.43 8.56 -11.62
CA MET A 371 -10.73 9.16 -12.00
C MET A 371 -11.41 9.78 -10.76
N GLU A 372 -11.50 9.04 -9.67
CA GLU A 372 -12.10 9.49 -8.41
C GLU A 372 -11.40 10.73 -7.86
N LEU A 373 -10.08 10.72 -7.80
CA LEU A 373 -9.31 11.85 -7.31
C LEU A 373 -9.55 13.10 -8.17
N PHE A 374 -9.56 12.96 -9.50
CA PHE A 374 -9.82 14.08 -10.38
C PHE A 374 -11.24 14.62 -10.18
N LEU A 375 -12.26 13.78 -10.26
CA LEU A 375 -13.66 14.18 -10.19
C LEU A 375 -14.03 14.78 -8.82
N PHE A 376 -13.62 14.14 -7.72
CA PHE A 376 -13.92 14.65 -6.38
C PHE A 376 -13.17 15.94 -6.08
N PHE A 377 -11.85 15.96 -6.33
CA PHE A 377 -11.04 17.14 -6.07
C PHE A 377 -11.54 18.36 -6.84
N THR A 378 -11.82 18.22 -8.13
CA THR A 378 -12.30 19.33 -8.97
C THR A 378 -13.73 19.75 -8.58
N SER A 379 -14.63 18.80 -8.27
CA SER A 379 -16.00 19.11 -7.84
C SER A 379 -16.03 19.85 -6.51
N PHE A 380 -15.18 19.46 -5.55
CA PHE A 380 -15.07 20.19 -4.28
C PHE A 380 -14.55 21.60 -4.50
N LEU A 381 -13.44 21.78 -5.21
CA LEU A 381 -12.84 23.10 -5.43
C LEU A 381 -13.62 23.99 -6.41
N GLN A 382 -14.51 23.42 -7.21
CA GLN A 382 -15.50 24.18 -7.98
C GLN A 382 -16.52 24.85 -7.05
N SER A 383 -16.95 24.15 -6.01
CA SER A 383 -18.07 24.54 -5.17
C SER A 383 -17.67 25.33 -3.94
N VAL A 384 -16.47 25.09 -3.39
CA VAL A 384 -16.04 25.66 -2.12
C VAL A 384 -14.57 26.07 -2.13
N THR A 385 -14.24 27.06 -1.31
CA THR A 385 -12.87 27.40 -0.93
C THR A 385 -12.58 26.81 0.44
N LEU A 386 -11.45 26.13 0.58
CA LEU A 386 -11.01 25.48 1.79
C LEU A 386 -10.10 26.41 2.58
N SER A 387 -10.33 26.55 3.89
CA SER A 387 -9.46 27.35 4.77
C SER A 387 -9.38 26.71 6.17
N PRO A 388 -8.30 26.97 6.90
CA PRO A 388 -8.23 26.55 8.30
C PRO A 388 -9.13 27.43 9.16
N PRO A 389 -9.87 26.88 10.12
CA PRO A 389 -10.73 27.69 10.99
C PRO A 389 -9.89 28.62 11.89
N GLY A 390 -10.29 29.88 11.98
CA GLY A 390 -9.72 30.84 12.92
C GLY A 390 -8.26 31.23 12.65
N ARG A 391 -7.80 31.26 11.39
CA ARG A 391 -6.45 31.65 10.96
C ARG A 391 -5.31 30.80 11.56
N LYS A 392 -5.61 29.57 12.00
CA LYS A 392 -4.60 28.64 12.50
C LYS A 392 -3.74 28.11 11.34
N GLN A 393 -2.45 27.95 11.58
CA GLN A 393 -1.57 27.35 10.59
C GLN A 393 -1.92 25.86 10.40
N THR A 394 -2.07 25.42 9.16
CA THR A 394 -2.33 24.01 8.80
C THR A 394 -1.08 23.17 9.03
N SER A 395 -1.17 22.14 9.89
CA SER A 395 -0.08 21.18 10.13
C SER A 395 -0.04 20.12 9.02
N LEU A 396 1.18 19.71 8.68
CA LEU A 396 1.44 18.53 7.83
C LEU A 396 1.81 17.28 8.65
N ASP A 397 1.51 17.29 9.94
CA ASP A 397 1.71 16.13 10.80
C ASP A 397 0.90 14.94 10.32
N PHE A 398 1.48 13.76 10.45
CA PHE A 398 0.88 12.51 10.00
C PHE A 398 0.78 11.47 11.11
N LYS A 399 -0.04 10.46 10.86
CA LYS A 399 -0.12 9.21 11.60
C LYS A 399 0.29 8.08 10.66
N PHE A 400 1.28 7.31 11.05
CA PHE A 400 1.66 6.09 10.34
C PHE A 400 0.77 4.93 10.77
N GLY A 401 0.18 4.25 9.81
CA GLY A 401 -0.67 3.08 9.98
C GLY A 401 -0.58 2.17 8.76
N MET A 402 -1.70 1.61 8.31
CA MET A 402 -1.77 0.92 7.02
C MET A 402 -1.54 1.92 5.88
N THR A 403 -2.02 3.14 6.06
CA THR A 403 -1.73 4.31 5.23
C THR A 403 -1.04 5.39 6.04
N LEU A 404 -0.37 6.32 5.35
CA LEU A 404 0.17 7.54 5.94
C LEU A 404 -0.91 8.62 5.85
N SER A 405 -1.68 8.80 6.92
CA SER A 405 -2.79 9.75 6.97
C SER A 405 -2.42 11.03 7.71
N PRO A 406 -2.98 12.21 7.32
CA PRO A 406 -2.80 13.41 8.11
C PRO A 406 -3.40 13.21 9.51
N LYS A 407 -2.83 13.89 10.54
CA LYS A 407 -3.47 13.94 11.85
C LYS A 407 -4.84 14.62 11.73
N PRO A 408 -5.80 14.32 12.62
CA PRO A 408 -7.11 14.97 12.60
C PRO A 408 -7.00 16.48 12.54
N PHE A 409 -7.73 17.09 11.65
CA PHE A 409 -7.75 18.53 11.40
C PHE A 409 -9.19 19.02 11.22
N LYS A 410 -9.39 20.34 11.28
CA LYS A 410 -10.67 21.01 11.01
C LYS A 410 -10.56 21.83 9.74
N ILE A 411 -11.66 21.88 8.98
CA ILE A 411 -11.77 22.64 7.72
C ILE A 411 -12.94 23.62 7.84
N SER A 412 -12.75 24.82 7.32
CA SER A 412 -13.85 25.74 6.98
C SER A 412 -14.10 25.70 5.48
N PHE A 413 -15.36 25.53 5.10
CA PHE A 413 -15.83 25.54 3.72
C PHE A 413 -16.55 26.85 3.45
N THR A 414 -16.04 27.65 2.51
CA THR A 414 -16.69 28.87 2.05
C THR A 414 -17.26 28.61 0.66
N PRO A 415 -18.59 28.70 0.43
CA PRO A 415 -19.18 28.57 -0.90
C PRO A 415 -18.59 29.57 -1.89
N ARG A 416 -18.49 29.17 -3.15
CA ARG A 416 -17.96 29.99 -4.27
C ARG A 416 -19.07 30.47 -5.19
#